data_6b8ffa27694013b3f7bdcb663917816c
#
_entry.id   6b8ffa27694013b3f7bdcb663917816c
#
_cell.length_a   1.000
_cell.length_b   1.000
_cell.length_c   1.000
_cell.angle_alpha   90.00
_cell.angle_beta   90.00
_cell.angle_gamma   90.00
#
_symmetry.space_group_name_H-M   'P 1'
#
loop_
_entity.id
_entity.type
_entity.pdbx_description
1 polymer ?
#
loop_
_entity_poly.entity_id
_entity_poly.type
_entity_poly.pdbx_seq_one_letter_code
_entity_poly.pdbx_strand_id
1 'polypeptide(L)'
;MNQKTLFKLEYDKIIALLEKEATSFRGGQLCRRLKPMTDINKINTFQEQTAAAFTRIVQKGRISFGDAAPVEESMKRLEVGGALSISELLRISRLLGNAARVKAY
;
A
#
# COMPACT_ATOMS: atom_id res chain seq x y z
N MET A 1 -4.99 -16.02 16.06
CA MET A 1 -4.20 -15.69 17.27
C MET A 1 -4.81 -14.49 17.97
N ASN A 2 -4.80 -14.49 19.29
CA ASN A 2 -5.26 -13.32 20.04
C ASN A 2 -4.16 -12.27 20.17
N GLN A 3 -4.55 -11.06 20.56
CA GLN A 3 -3.64 -9.90 20.70
C GLN A 3 -2.49 -10.17 21.68
N LYS A 4 -2.77 -10.87 22.78
CA LYS A 4 -1.80 -11.19 23.81
C LYS A 4 -0.69 -12.11 23.29
N THR A 5 -1.06 -13.10 22.47
CA THR A 5 -0.10 -14.01 21.83
C THR A 5 0.78 -13.27 20.82
N LEU A 6 0.17 -12.42 19.99
CA LEU A 6 0.89 -11.60 19.02
C LEU A 6 1.89 -10.67 19.69
N PHE A 7 1.51 -10.05 20.80
CA PHE A 7 2.41 -9.19 21.57
C PHE A 7 3.60 -9.95 22.15
N LYS A 8 3.36 -11.15 22.72
CA LYS A 8 4.43 -12.00 23.24
C LYS A 8 5.42 -12.45 22.17
N LEU A 9 4.96 -12.69 20.95
CA LEU A 9 5.79 -13.05 19.80
C LEU A 9 6.44 -11.85 19.13
N GLU A 10 6.25 -10.65 19.67
CA GLU A 10 6.79 -9.41 19.11
C GLU A 10 6.36 -9.16 17.64
N TYR A 11 5.16 -9.61 17.29
CA TYR A 11 4.59 -9.45 15.96
C TYR A 11 4.49 -7.98 15.54
N ASP A 12 4.17 -7.10 16.48
CA ASP A 12 4.12 -5.66 16.28
C ASP A 12 5.45 -5.09 15.77
N LYS A 13 6.57 -5.62 16.27
CA LYS A 13 7.90 -5.20 15.82
C LYS A 13 8.19 -5.66 14.39
N ILE A 14 7.77 -6.87 14.03
CA ILE A 14 7.91 -7.38 12.66
C ILE A 14 7.07 -6.53 11.69
N ILE A 15 5.84 -6.19 12.06
CA ILE A 15 4.97 -5.32 11.26
C ILE A 15 5.58 -3.93 11.12
N ALA A 16 6.17 -3.37 12.17
CA ALA A 16 6.85 -2.08 12.10
C ALA A 16 8.05 -2.10 11.14
N LEU A 17 8.82 -3.19 11.12
CA LEU A 17 9.92 -3.36 10.17
C LEU A 17 9.39 -3.45 8.73
N LEU A 18 8.33 -4.21 8.51
CA LEU A 18 7.70 -4.33 7.20
C LEU A 18 7.15 -2.98 6.70
N GLU A 19 6.52 -2.22 7.57
CA GLU A 19 5.98 -0.90 7.25
C GLU A 19 7.08 0.08 6.80
N LYS A 20 8.26 0.01 7.38
CA LYS A 20 9.41 0.83 6.98
C LYS A 20 9.85 0.57 5.54
N GLU A 21 9.64 -0.63 5.04
CA GLU A 21 9.96 -0.98 3.64
C GLU A 21 8.90 -0.50 2.65
N ALA A 22 7.71 -0.11 3.12
CA ALA A 22 6.66 0.40 2.25
C ALA A 22 7.04 1.79 1.71
N THR A 23 6.88 1.98 0.41
CA THR A 23 7.23 3.22 -0.30
C THR A 23 6.02 4.11 -0.57
N SER A 24 4.83 3.69 -0.17
CA SER A 24 3.61 4.46 -0.33
C SER A 24 2.79 4.45 0.95
N PHE A 25 1.98 5.49 1.12
CA PHE A 25 1.07 5.59 2.27
C PHE A 25 0.12 4.39 2.35
N ARG A 26 -0.45 4.00 1.23
CA ARG A 26 -1.39 2.86 1.16
C ARG A 26 -0.69 1.53 1.46
N GLY A 27 0.52 1.36 0.95
CA GLY A 27 1.36 0.19 1.27
C GLY A 27 1.63 0.08 2.77
N GLY A 28 1.97 1.18 3.42
CA GLY A 28 2.15 1.23 4.88
C GLY A 28 0.88 0.86 5.64
N GLN A 29 -0.29 1.35 5.20
CA GLN A 29 -1.58 0.97 5.80
C GLN A 29 -1.85 -0.54 5.66
N LEU A 30 -1.58 -1.12 4.50
CA LEU A 30 -1.75 -2.56 4.28
C LEU A 30 -0.83 -3.38 5.18
N CYS A 31 0.41 -2.95 5.36
CA CYS A 31 1.35 -3.58 6.29
C CYS A 31 0.80 -3.59 7.72
N ARG A 32 0.30 -2.45 8.21
CA ARG A 32 -0.26 -2.37 9.56
C ARG A 32 -1.49 -3.24 9.78
N ARG A 33 -2.26 -3.50 8.72
CA ARG A 33 -3.47 -4.34 8.78
C ARG A 33 -3.18 -5.83 8.63
N LEU A 34 -1.96 -6.20 8.28
CA LEU A 34 -1.59 -7.58 8.06
C LEU A 34 -1.69 -8.38 9.37
N LYS A 35 -2.40 -9.48 9.32
CA LYS A 35 -2.59 -10.41 10.43
C LYS A 35 -2.26 -11.83 10.01
N PRO A 36 -1.81 -12.69 10.93
CA PRO A 36 -1.65 -14.10 10.62
C PRO A 36 -2.94 -14.71 10.08
N MET A 37 -2.81 -15.60 9.11
CA MET A 37 -3.93 -16.26 8.44
C MET A 37 -3.82 -17.76 8.57
N THR A 38 -4.96 -18.44 8.55
CA THR A 38 -5.04 -19.90 8.60
C THR A 38 -5.67 -20.51 7.35
N ASP A 39 -6.29 -19.69 6.49
CA ASP A 39 -6.85 -20.14 5.21
C ASP A 39 -5.75 -20.41 4.20
N ILE A 40 -5.49 -21.68 3.89
CA ILE A 40 -4.40 -22.11 3.01
C ILE A 40 -4.53 -21.52 1.59
N ASN A 41 -5.76 -21.37 1.08
CA ASN A 41 -5.97 -20.84 -0.26
C ASN A 41 -5.58 -19.35 -0.33
N LYS A 42 -5.95 -18.57 0.69
CA LYS A 42 -5.54 -17.17 0.80
C LYS A 42 -4.03 -17.03 0.99
N ILE A 43 -3.45 -17.86 1.84
CA ILE A 43 -2.00 -17.87 2.07
C ILE A 43 -1.27 -18.13 0.76
N ASN A 44 -1.65 -19.13 0.01
CA ASN A 44 -1.04 -19.48 -1.28
C ASN A 44 -1.17 -18.34 -2.29
N THR A 45 -2.35 -17.73 -2.39
CA THR A 45 -2.57 -16.58 -3.28
C THR A 45 -1.64 -15.41 -2.95
N PHE A 46 -1.53 -15.05 -1.68
CA PHE A 46 -0.65 -13.95 -1.27
C PHE A 46 0.83 -14.28 -1.44
N GLN A 47 1.22 -15.51 -1.20
CA GLN A 47 2.59 -15.99 -1.46
C GLN A 47 2.94 -15.92 -2.95
N GLU A 48 2.04 -16.32 -3.83
CA GLU A 48 2.20 -16.23 -5.28
C GLU A 48 2.32 -14.76 -5.74
N GLN A 49 1.50 -13.89 -5.20
CA GLN A 49 1.58 -12.44 -5.50
C GLN A 49 2.92 -11.86 -5.07
N THR A 50 3.41 -12.22 -3.90
CA THR A 50 4.72 -11.77 -3.39
C THR A 50 5.85 -12.29 -4.27
N ALA A 51 5.81 -13.56 -4.67
CA ALA A 51 6.80 -14.16 -5.55
C ALA A 51 6.80 -13.50 -6.95
N ALA A 52 5.62 -13.22 -7.49
CA ALA A 52 5.48 -12.52 -8.77
C ALA A 52 6.05 -11.09 -8.71
N ALA A 53 5.77 -10.36 -7.63
CA ALA A 53 6.33 -9.03 -7.42
C ALA A 53 7.85 -9.06 -7.29
N PHE A 54 8.39 -10.01 -6.55
CA PHE A 54 9.83 -10.21 -6.41
C PHE A 54 10.50 -10.47 -7.75
N THR A 55 9.96 -11.39 -8.53
CA THR A 55 10.47 -11.73 -9.88
C THR A 55 10.48 -10.49 -10.77
N ARG A 56 9.41 -9.70 -10.72
CA ARG A 56 9.31 -8.48 -11.52
C ARG A 56 10.36 -7.44 -11.13
N ILE A 57 10.59 -7.25 -9.85
CA ILE A 57 11.62 -6.33 -9.35
C ILE A 57 13.02 -6.78 -9.79
N VAL A 58 13.29 -8.08 -9.75
CA VAL A 58 14.58 -8.63 -10.20
C VAL A 58 14.78 -8.42 -11.71
N GLN A 59 13.74 -8.63 -12.51
CA GLN A 59 13.82 -8.50 -13.97
C GLN A 59 13.83 -7.05 -14.46
N LYS A 60 13.03 -6.17 -13.84
CA LYS A 60 12.78 -4.81 -14.33
C LYS A 60 13.29 -3.71 -13.42
N GLY A 61 13.83 -4.06 -12.27
CA GLY A 61 14.23 -3.08 -11.26
C GLY A 61 13.08 -2.59 -10.41
N ARG A 62 13.39 -1.80 -9.41
CA ARG A 62 12.41 -1.24 -8.49
C ARG A 62 11.56 -0.17 -9.17
N ILE A 63 10.28 -0.12 -8.82
CA ILE A 63 9.38 0.96 -9.18
C ILE A 63 9.07 1.80 -7.95
N SER A 64 9.06 3.12 -8.12
CA SER A 64 8.58 4.04 -7.08
C SER A 64 7.12 4.36 -7.33
N PHE A 65 6.30 4.28 -6.27
CA PHE A 65 4.90 4.71 -6.33
C PHE A 65 4.75 6.23 -6.14
N GLY A 66 5.86 6.95 -5.96
CA GLY A 66 5.87 8.39 -5.75
C GLY A 66 5.22 8.80 -4.43
N ASP A 67 5.07 10.10 -4.25
CA ASP A 67 4.39 10.69 -3.09
C ASP A 67 2.87 10.65 -3.31
N ALA A 68 2.30 9.44 -3.38
CA ALA A 68 0.87 9.28 -3.52
C ALA A 68 0.19 9.61 -2.18
N ALA A 69 -0.06 10.89 -1.94
CA ALA A 69 -0.84 11.33 -0.78
C ALA A 69 -2.29 10.85 -0.91
N PRO A 70 -2.97 10.56 0.22
CA PRO A 70 -4.37 10.18 0.19
C PRO A 70 -5.21 11.30 -0.41
N VAL A 71 -6.12 10.95 -1.32
CA VAL A 71 -7.02 11.90 -1.98
C VAL A 71 -8.50 11.66 -1.66
N GLU A 72 -8.79 10.75 -0.74
CA GLU A 72 -10.14 10.35 -0.38
C GLU A 72 -11.00 11.51 0.10
N GLU A 73 -10.44 12.40 0.94
CA GLU A 73 -11.18 13.58 1.44
C GLU A 73 -11.49 14.56 0.32
N SER A 74 -10.55 14.77 -0.60
CA SER A 74 -10.75 15.63 -1.77
C SER A 74 -11.86 15.07 -2.66
N MET A 75 -11.88 13.76 -2.87
CA MET A 75 -12.92 13.09 -3.66
C MET A 75 -14.30 13.23 -3.01
N LYS A 76 -14.40 13.05 -1.69
CA LYS A 76 -15.64 13.24 -0.94
C LYS A 76 -16.17 14.68 -1.07
N ARG A 77 -15.28 15.65 -1.02
CA ARG A 77 -15.66 17.06 -1.17
C ARG A 77 -16.20 17.35 -2.56
N LEU A 78 -15.61 16.76 -3.60
CA LEU A 78 -16.13 16.87 -4.97
C LEU A 78 -17.51 16.23 -5.13
N GLU A 79 -17.76 15.09 -4.48
CA GLU A 79 -19.06 14.40 -4.54
C GLU A 79 -20.20 15.26 -3.99
N VAL A 80 -19.92 16.11 -3.01
CA VAL A 80 -20.92 17.04 -2.44
C VAL A 80 -20.91 18.43 -3.09
N GLY A 81 -20.24 18.58 -4.25
CA GLY A 81 -20.21 19.81 -5.01
C GLY A 81 -19.22 20.86 -4.53
N GLY A 82 -18.27 20.48 -3.67
CA GLY A 82 -17.19 21.36 -3.19
C GLY A 82 -16.12 21.59 -4.26
N ALA A 83 -15.29 22.63 -4.05
CA ALA A 83 -14.15 22.94 -4.90
C ALA A 83 -12.85 22.43 -4.27
N LEU A 84 -11.86 22.14 -5.13
CA LEU A 84 -10.52 21.75 -4.73
C LEU A 84 -9.55 22.94 -4.82
N SER A 85 -8.58 22.96 -3.89
CA SER A 85 -7.44 23.89 -3.97
C SER A 85 -6.47 23.45 -5.09
N ILE A 86 -5.58 24.35 -5.48
CA ILE A 86 -4.54 24.06 -6.48
C ILE A 86 -3.64 22.92 -5.99
N SER A 87 -3.28 22.89 -4.69
CA SER A 87 -2.46 21.83 -4.13
C SER A 87 -3.16 20.47 -4.17
N GLU A 88 -4.47 20.42 -3.95
CA GLU A 88 -5.27 19.20 -4.07
C GLU A 88 -5.33 18.70 -5.51
N LEU A 89 -5.52 19.58 -6.48
CA LEU A 89 -5.47 19.26 -7.90
C LEU A 89 -4.11 18.71 -8.32
N LEU A 90 -3.02 19.29 -7.81
CA LEU A 90 -1.66 18.79 -8.08
C LEU A 90 -1.43 17.40 -7.49
N ARG A 91 -1.94 17.13 -6.29
CA ARG A 91 -1.87 15.78 -5.69
C ARG A 91 -2.58 14.74 -6.54
N ILE A 92 -3.79 15.05 -7.00
CA ILE A 92 -4.56 14.15 -7.86
C ILE A 92 -3.83 13.94 -9.19
N SER A 93 -3.30 14.99 -9.79
CA SER A 93 -2.51 14.90 -11.02
C SER A 93 -1.29 13.99 -10.86
N ARG A 94 -0.55 14.15 -9.77
CA ARG A 94 0.60 13.28 -9.46
C ARG A 94 0.19 11.83 -9.26
N LEU A 95 -0.91 11.59 -8.55
CA LEU A 95 -1.46 10.25 -8.34
C LEU A 95 -1.81 9.59 -9.67
N LEU A 96 -2.49 10.29 -10.57
CA LEU A 96 -2.85 9.78 -11.89
C LEU A 96 -1.61 9.50 -12.76
N GLY A 97 -0.62 10.39 -12.73
CA GLY A 97 0.64 10.19 -13.44
C GLY A 97 1.41 8.98 -12.92
N ASN A 98 1.48 8.82 -11.60
CA ASN A 98 2.11 7.66 -10.97
C ASN A 98 1.37 6.36 -11.30
N ALA A 99 0.04 6.38 -11.29
CA ALA A 99 -0.77 5.22 -11.65
C ALA A 99 -0.52 4.78 -13.11
N ALA A 100 -0.46 5.73 -14.04
CA ALA A 100 -0.14 5.45 -15.43
C ALA A 100 1.26 4.82 -15.59
N ARG A 101 2.25 5.34 -14.89
CA ARG A 101 3.62 4.81 -14.91
C ARG A 101 3.70 3.40 -14.30
N VAL A 102 3.04 3.17 -13.18
CA VAL A 102 3.00 1.85 -12.53
C VAL A 102 2.28 0.83 -13.42
N LYS A 103 1.19 1.24 -14.09
CA LYS A 103 0.47 0.38 -15.01
C LYS A 103 1.32 -0.03 -16.22
N ALA A 104 2.19 0.84 -16.71
CA ALA A 104 3.10 0.56 -17.80
C ALA A 104 4.30 -0.32 -17.38
N TYR A 105 4.59 -0.38 -16.11
CA TYR A 105 5.68 -1.20 -15.55
C TYR A 105 5.35 -2.69 -15.64
#